data_0e80f5ef618595993555ed5a0283b663
#
_entry.id   0e80f5ef618595993555ed5a0283b663
#
_cell.length_a   1.000
_cell.length_b   1.000
_cell.length_c   1.000
_cell.angle_alpha   90.00
_cell.angle_beta   90.00
_cell.angle_gamma   90.00
#
_symmetry.space_group_name_H-M   'P 1'
#
loop_
_entity.id
_entity.type
_entity.pdbx_description
1 polymer ?
#
loop_
_entity_poly.entity_id
_entity_poly.type
_entity_poly.pdbx_seq_one_letter_code
_entity_poly.pdbx_strand_id
1 'polypeptide(L)'
;MKLVVNIEKRLRDFTLRANFTLTDTTLALLGASGSGKSMTLKCIAGLETPDRGQIILNGRTLYDSSAGVNLPPQERSVGYLFQNYALFPNMTVRENIIFALDGSREEKGRILAENVARFSLEGLEDARPSALSGGQQQRVAFARILARGADVLLLDEPLSALDTHLKWQIETALREILMGQNIAAILVTHDRDEAFRIAQEIATVDRGQLTPPMDRHELFRSPGTCAGARLTGCKNISAARRLDAAHIEATDWGITLAVTDNVTDAHHIAIRAHYFVPVQEGGENVFPAQIVEMIESTFSMIVMLRFADGAHLVRWEVDKPAWEALHVSENASLRICFPPDALMLLRD
;
A
#
# COMPACT_ATOMS: atom_id res chain seq x y z
N MET A 1 13.74 -15.57 6.66
CA MET A 1 13.23 -14.86 7.86
C MET A 1 11.75 -15.17 8.07
N LYS A 2 11.26 -15.21 9.32
CA LYS A 2 9.83 -15.37 9.62
C LYS A 2 9.44 -14.45 10.76
N LEU A 3 8.50 -13.53 10.51
CA LEU A 3 7.88 -12.68 11.52
C LEU A 3 6.41 -13.06 11.65
N VAL A 4 6.00 -13.41 12.87
CA VAL A 4 4.60 -13.67 13.23
C VAL A 4 4.12 -12.54 14.12
N VAL A 5 3.03 -11.91 13.74
CA VAL A 5 2.39 -10.81 14.48
C VAL A 5 0.93 -11.20 14.72
N ASN A 6 0.54 -11.26 15.99
CA ASN A 6 -0.86 -11.41 16.41
C ASN A 6 -1.07 -10.55 17.65
N ILE A 7 -1.51 -9.31 17.46
CA ILE A 7 -1.61 -8.33 18.55
C ILE A 7 -2.92 -7.57 18.52
N GLU A 8 -3.34 -7.13 19.70
CA GLU A 8 -4.38 -6.15 19.90
C GLU A 8 -3.84 -4.95 20.67
N LYS A 9 -4.21 -3.73 20.23
CA LYS A 9 -3.93 -2.49 20.97
C LYS A 9 -5.13 -1.56 20.90
N ARG A 10 -5.64 -1.16 22.05
CA ARG A 10 -6.70 -0.17 22.17
C ARG A 10 -6.13 1.22 21.86
N LEU A 11 -6.72 1.87 20.88
CA LEU A 11 -6.48 3.26 20.55
C LEU A 11 -7.68 4.10 20.98
N ARG A 12 -7.60 5.42 20.83
CA ARG A 12 -8.66 6.32 21.29
C ARG A 12 -10.03 5.99 20.67
N ASP A 13 -10.06 5.76 19.35
CA ASP A 13 -11.30 5.67 18.59
C ASP A 13 -11.63 4.24 18.12
N PHE A 14 -10.65 3.32 18.16
CA PHE A 14 -10.82 1.92 17.74
C PHE A 14 -9.78 1.00 18.39
N THR A 15 -9.96 -0.28 18.21
CA THR A 15 -8.96 -1.29 18.59
C THR A 15 -8.22 -1.79 17.35
N LEU A 16 -6.90 -1.58 17.33
CA LEU A 16 -6.02 -2.17 16.35
C LEU A 16 -5.94 -3.69 16.56
N ARG A 17 -6.17 -4.45 15.50
CA ARG A 17 -5.98 -5.90 15.43
C ARG A 17 -5.12 -6.22 14.23
N ALA A 18 -3.89 -6.68 14.51
CA ALA A 18 -2.95 -7.07 13.47
C ALA A 18 -2.62 -8.55 13.62
N ASN A 19 -3.01 -9.34 12.62
CA ASN A 19 -2.73 -10.77 12.56
C ASN A 19 -2.21 -11.15 11.19
N PHE A 20 -0.89 -11.39 11.09
CA PHE A 20 -0.24 -11.79 9.84
C PHE A 20 1.08 -12.51 10.09
N THR A 21 1.56 -13.21 9.06
CA THR A 21 2.91 -13.78 9.01
C THR A 21 3.62 -13.23 7.78
N LEU A 22 4.85 -12.77 7.96
CA LEU A 22 5.74 -12.31 6.89
C LEU A 22 6.93 -13.27 6.76
N THR A 23 7.27 -13.67 5.52
CA THR A 23 8.42 -14.53 5.21
C THR A 23 9.18 -13.97 4.01
N ASP A 24 10.43 -13.60 4.19
CA ASP A 24 11.39 -13.20 3.13
C ASP A 24 10.84 -12.31 1.99
N THR A 25 9.72 -11.59 2.23
CA THR A 25 9.05 -10.72 1.27
C THR A 25 8.93 -9.29 1.80
N THR A 26 8.48 -8.37 0.96
CA THR A 26 8.03 -7.05 1.38
C THR A 26 6.51 -7.03 1.45
N LEU A 27 5.97 -6.72 2.63
CA LEU A 27 4.55 -6.51 2.90
C LEU A 27 4.25 -5.02 2.97
N ALA A 28 3.30 -4.53 2.18
CA ALA A 28 2.76 -3.19 2.37
C ALA A 28 1.50 -3.22 3.25
N LEU A 29 1.44 -2.33 4.23
CA LEU A 29 0.22 -1.98 4.95
C LEU A 29 -0.39 -0.75 4.30
N LEU A 30 -1.45 -0.94 3.51
CA LEU A 30 -2.12 0.12 2.75
C LEU A 30 -3.39 0.58 3.46
N GLY A 31 -3.54 1.88 3.72
CA GLY A 31 -4.73 2.40 4.38
C GLY A 31 -4.72 3.92 4.54
N ALA A 32 -5.85 4.50 4.93
CA ALA A 32 -5.96 5.92 5.19
C ALA A 32 -5.08 6.37 6.37
N SER A 33 -4.75 7.67 6.42
CA SER A 33 -4.06 8.24 7.58
C SER A 33 -4.87 7.99 8.85
N GLY A 34 -4.17 7.63 9.94
CA GLY A 34 -4.83 7.32 11.22
C GLY A 34 -5.47 5.93 11.33
N SER A 35 -5.38 5.05 10.31
CA SER A 35 -5.99 3.70 10.36
C SER A 35 -5.30 2.70 11.27
N GLY A 36 -4.11 3.01 11.84
CA GLY A 36 -3.36 2.14 12.74
C GLY A 36 -2.05 1.57 12.18
N LYS A 37 -1.69 1.84 10.93
CA LYS A 37 -0.49 1.30 10.25
C LYS A 37 0.81 1.56 11.01
N SER A 38 1.13 2.82 11.28
CA SER A 38 2.34 3.20 12.04
C SER A 38 2.34 2.63 13.46
N MET A 39 1.16 2.48 14.07
CA MET A 39 1.04 1.85 15.40
C MET A 39 1.44 0.37 15.34
N THR A 40 1.06 -0.34 14.27
CA THR A 40 1.49 -1.74 14.04
C THR A 40 3.02 -1.82 14.00
N LEU A 41 3.68 -0.95 13.22
CA LEU A 41 5.15 -0.91 13.17
C LEU A 41 5.78 -0.60 14.52
N LYS A 42 5.25 0.39 15.24
CA LYS A 42 5.74 0.77 16.58
C LYS A 42 5.62 -0.38 17.58
N CYS A 43 4.54 -1.15 17.54
CA CYS A 43 4.37 -2.35 18.34
C CYS A 43 5.41 -3.42 18.02
N ILE A 44 5.67 -3.68 16.72
CA ILE A 44 6.71 -4.65 16.29
C ILE A 44 8.11 -4.19 16.75
N ALA A 45 8.40 -2.92 16.60
CA ALA A 45 9.68 -2.32 17.02
C ALA A 45 9.88 -2.25 18.54
N GLY A 46 8.82 -2.39 19.34
CA GLY A 46 8.86 -2.23 20.80
C GLY A 46 8.85 -0.78 21.27
N LEU A 47 8.54 0.15 20.38
CA LEU A 47 8.34 1.58 20.69
C LEU A 47 7.00 1.82 21.38
N GLU A 48 6.05 0.91 21.14
CA GLU A 48 4.75 0.87 21.78
C GLU A 48 4.45 -0.56 22.24
N THR A 49 3.77 -0.72 23.36
CA THR A 49 3.42 -2.02 23.91
C THR A 49 2.00 -2.39 23.50
N PRO A 50 1.76 -3.52 22.81
CA PRO A 50 0.41 -4.03 22.59
C PRO A 50 -0.29 -4.33 23.92
N ASP A 51 -1.64 -4.33 23.93
CA ASP A 51 -2.38 -4.71 25.13
C ASP A 51 -2.48 -6.23 25.28
N ARG A 52 -2.53 -6.95 24.15
CA ARG A 52 -2.61 -8.42 24.11
C ARG A 52 -1.91 -8.98 22.89
N GLY A 53 -1.56 -10.26 22.98
CA GLY A 53 -1.08 -11.05 21.85
C GLY A 53 0.40 -11.36 21.91
N GLN A 54 0.98 -11.63 20.74
CA GLN A 54 2.34 -12.13 20.59
C GLN A 54 3.02 -11.58 19.34
N ILE A 55 4.33 -11.34 19.41
CA ILE A 55 5.22 -11.03 18.28
C ILE A 55 6.43 -11.96 18.35
N ILE A 56 6.67 -12.71 17.27
CA ILE A 56 7.78 -13.66 17.17
C ILE A 56 8.58 -13.35 15.91
N LEU A 57 9.89 -13.20 16.04
CA LEU A 57 10.83 -13.04 14.92
C LEU A 57 11.84 -14.17 14.92
N ASN A 58 11.92 -14.95 13.83
CA ASN A 58 12.84 -16.09 13.67
C ASN A 58 12.77 -17.09 14.84
N GLY A 59 11.58 -17.35 15.39
CA GLY A 59 11.37 -18.22 16.54
C GLY A 59 11.66 -17.58 17.90
N ARG A 60 12.22 -16.35 17.95
CA ARG A 60 12.43 -15.60 19.20
C ARG A 60 11.20 -14.77 19.51
N THR A 61 10.64 -14.94 20.70
CA THR A 61 9.53 -14.13 21.21
C THR A 61 10.02 -12.73 21.56
N LEU A 62 9.51 -11.71 20.84
CA LEU A 62 9.79 -10.31 21.12
C LEU A 62 8.80 -9.71 22.12
N TYR A 63 7.54 -10.14 22.02
CA TYR A 63 6.44 -9.74 22.88
C TYR A 63 5.49 -10.92 23.10
N ASP A 64 5.04 -11.13 24.31
CA ASP A 64 3.98 -12.07 24.66
C ASP A 64 3.29 -11.61 25.94
N SER A 65 2.02 -11.19 25.84
CA SER A 65 1.25 -10.69 26.96
C SER A 65 0.94 -11.77 28.01
N SER A 66 0.86 -13.05 27.58
CA SER A 66 0.54 -14.17 28.47
C SER A 66 1.75 -14.64 29.27
N ALA A 67 2.94 -14.56 28.67
CA ALA A 67 4.21 -14.94 29.29
C ALA A 67 4.93 -13.75 29.97
N GLY A 68 4.41 -12.53 29.87
CA GLY A 68 5.04 -11.32 30.42
C GLY A 68 6.34 -10.93 29.70
N VAL A 69 6.53 -11.36 28.45
CA VAL A 69 7.71 -11.04 27.65
C VAL A 69 7.49 -9.72 26.90
N ASN A 70 8.41 -8.77 27.06
CA ASN A 70 8.42 -7.52 26.29
C ASN A 70 9.87 -7.04 26.13
N LEU A 71 10.52 -7.45 25.04
CA LEU A 71 11.91 -7.05 24.78
C LEU A 71 11.97 -5.56 24.41
N PRO A 72 12.96 -4.82 24.91
CA PRO A 72 13.18 -3.44 24.52
C PRO A 72 13.60 -3.34 23.04
N PRO A 73 13.41 -2.19 22.36
CA PRO A 73 13.70 -2.02 20.93
C PRO A 73 15.10 -2.47 20.53
N GLN A 74 16.09 -2.21 21.37
CA GLN A 74 17.52 -2.52 21.11
C GLN A 74 17.78 -4.02 20.95
N GLU A 75 16.94 -4.88 21.54
CA GLU A 75 17.08 -6.34 21.54
C GLU A 75 16.24 -7.03 20.47
N ARG A 76 15.45 -6.29 19.67
CA ARG A 76 14.50 -6.89 18.73
C ARG A 76 15.07 -7.23 17.35
N SER A 77 16.29 -6.84 17.01
CA SER A 77 16.92 -7.04 15.67
C SER A 77 16.05 -6.47 14.53
N VAL A 78 15.36 -5.35 14.78
CA VAL A 78 14.43 -4.71 13.86
C VAL A 78 15.00 -3.36 13.43
N GLY A 79 15.04 -3.10 12.14
CA GLY A 79 15.42 -1.79 11.60
C GLY A 79 14.20 -0.91 11.40
N TYR A 80 14.11 0.24 12.08
CA TYR A 80 12.99 1.16 11.92
C TYR A 80 13.43 2.44 11.19
N LEU A 81 12.80 2.72 10.05
CA LEU A 81 12.96 3.98 9.33
C LEU A 81 11.78 4.90 9.64
N PHE A 82 12.07 6.00 10.33
CA PHE A 82 11.10 7.04 10.61
C PHE A 82 10.84 7.93 9.38
N GLN A 83 9.67 8.53 9.30
CA GLN A 83 9.26 9.44 8.23
C GLN A 83 10.25 10.59 7.97
N ASN A 84 10.92 11.09 9.01
CA ASN A 84 11.93 12.16 8.96
C ASN A 84 13.37 11.66 8.94
N TYR A 85 13.58 10.37 8.59
CA TYR A 85 14.89 9.68 8.56
C TYR A 85 15.65 9.63 9.89
N ALA A 86 15.33 10.49 10.85
CA ALA A 86 15.90 10.60 12.19
C ALA A 86 17.44 10.50 12.21
N LEU A 87 18.12 11.17 11.24
CA LEU A 87 19.58 11.28 11.25
C LEU A 87 20.03 12.17 12.41
N PHE A 88 21.17 11.85 12.99
CA PHE A 88 21.79 12.68 14.01
C PHE A 88 22.42 13.91 13.36
N PRO A 89 21.86 15.13 13.55
CA PRO A 89 22.22 16.30 12.76
C PRO A 89 23.66 16.79 13.01
N ASN A 90 24.20 16.49 14.18
CA ASN A 90 25.55 16.90 14.59
C ASN A 90 26.64 15.86 14.23
N MET A 91 26.25 14.71 13.68
CA MET A 91 27.13 13.63 13.26
C MET A 91 27.33 13.67 11.74
N THR A 92 28.53 13.29 11.28
CA THR A 92 28.81 13.07 9.87
C THR A 92 28.06 11.81 9.35
N VAL A 93 28.10 11.57 8.03
CA VAL A 93 27.59 10.32 7.42
C VAL A 93 28.26 9.11 8.04
N ARG A 94 29.60 9.13 8.13
CA ARG A 94 30.41 8.10 8.79
C ARG A 94 29.90 7.83 10.21
N GLU A 95 29.80 8.84 11.02
CA GLU A 95 29.37 8.74 12.41
C GLU A 95 27.93 8.24 12.53
N ASN A 96 27.01 8.69 11.67
CA ASN A 96 25.65 8.22 11.63
C ASN A 96 25.59 6.70 11.36
N ILE A 97 26.36 6.20 10.38
CA ILE A 97 26.34 4.77 9.99
C ILE A 97 26.90 3.90 11.10
N ILE A 98 28.01 4.28 11.73
CA ILE A 98 28.70 3.45 12.73
C ILE A 98 28.22 3.65 14.16
N PHE A 99 27.35 4.64 14.44
CA PHE A 99 26.92 5.02 15.79
C PHE A 99 26.44 3.87 16.66
N ALA A 100 25.63 2.97 16.08
CA ALA A 100 25.02 1.87 16.79
C ALA A 100 25.76 0.54 16.64
N LEU A 101 26.99 0.56 16.10
CA LEU A 101 27.80 -0.66 15.93
C LEU A 101 28.66 -0.89 17.18
N ASP A 102 28.62 -2.13 17.63
CA ASP A 102 29.60 -2.67 18.58
C ASP A 102 30.80 -3.22 17.80
N GLY A 103 31.93 -3.46 18.47
CA GLY A 103 33.11 -4.08 17.85
C GLY A 103 34.32 -3.16 17.71
N SER A 104 35.39 -3.70 17.15
CA SER A 104 36.65 -3.02 16.95
C SER A 104 36.57 -1.88 15.91
N ARG A 105 37.55 -0.96 15.93
CA ARG A 105 37.65 0.10 14.93
C ARG A 105 37.79 -0.46 13.51
N GLU A 106 38.47 -1.58 13.36
CA GLU A 106 38.68 -2.24 12.07
C GLU A 106 37.36 -2.83 11.52
N GLU A 107 36.59 -3.54 12.36
CA GLU A 107 35.26 -4.06 11.98
C GLU A 107 34.30 -2.94 11.59
N LYS A 108 34.23 -1.88 12.39
CA LYS A 108 33.42 -0.68 12.07
C LYS A 108 33.84 -0.06 10.76
N GLY A 109 35.15 0.00 10.48
CA GLY A 109 35.69 0.51 9.21
C GLY A 109 35.26 -0.34 8.01
N ARG A 110 35.29 -1.69 8.13
CA ARG A 110 34.83 -2.60 7.08
C ARG A 110 33.35 -2.44 6.81
N ILE A 111 32.50 -2.49 7.86
CA ILE A 111 31.04 -2.32 7.74
C ILE A 111 30.71 -0.95 7.14
N LEU A 112 31.41 0.11 7.53
CA LEU A 112 31.25 1.45 6.96
C LEU A 112 31.51 1.43 5.45
N ALA A 113 32.68 0.91 5.02
CA ALA A 113 33.07 0.88 3.63
C ALA A 113 32.07 0.10 2.76
N GLU A 114 31.61 -1.06 3.26
CA GLU A 114 30.59 -1.88 2.61
C GLU A 114 29.27 -1.10 2.42
N ASN A 115 28.81 -0.39 3.47
CA ASN A 115 27.56 0.37 3.39
C ASN A 115 27.70 1.68 2.58
N VAL A 116 28.85 2.35 2.62
CA VAL A 116 29.12 3.51 1.77
C VAL A 116 29.06 3.12 0.30
N ALA A 117 29.72 2.03 -0.10
CA ALA A 117 29.66 1.52 -1.47
C ALA A 117 28.24 1.08 -1.86
N ARG A 118 27.60 0.31 -0.98
CA ARG A 118 26.23 -0.21 -1.20
C ARG A 118 25.20 0.89 -1.49
N PHE A 119 25.30 2.03 -0.80
CA PHE A 119 24.35 3.13 -0.90
C PHE A 119 24.86 4.31 -1.74
N SER A 120 25.97 4.15 -2.46
CA SER A 120 26.59 5.20 -3.30
C SER A 120 26.76 6.50 -2.51
N LEU A 121 27.47 6.41 -1.38
CA LEU A 121 27.76 7.52 -0.47
C LEU A 121 29.24 7.91 -0.49
N GLU A 122 30.03 7.42 -1.47
CA GLU A 122 31.45 7.71 -1.62
C GLU A 122 31.69 9.22 -1.75
N GLY A 123 32.64 9.73 -0.99
CA GLY A 123 33.00 11.14 -0.94
C GLY A 123 32.07 11.99 -0.06
N LEU A 124 31.02 11.39 0.55
CA LEU A 124 30.09 12.06 1.46
C LEU A 124 30.32 11.70 2.93
N GLU A 125 31.31 10.87 3.23
CA GLU A 125 31.51 10.26 4.54
C GLU A 125 31.68 11.30 5.66
N ASP A 126 32.32 12.43 5.36
CA ASP A 126 32.59 13.48 6.32
C ASP A 126 31.57 14.64 6.25
N ALA A 127 30.55 14.52 5.35
CA ALA A 127 29.49 15.51 5.27
C ALA A 127 28.49 15.32 6.44
N ARG A 128 27.84 16.42 6.84
CA ARG A 128 26.73 16.41 7.82
C ARG A 128 25.38 16.33 7.11
N PRO A 129 24.32 15.85 7.77
CA PRO A 129 22.98 15.75 7.18
C PRO A 129 22.48 17.06 6.54
N SER A 130 22.79 18.21 7.10
CA SER A 130 22.41 19.52 6.55
C SER A 130 23.02 19.86 5.20
N ALA A 131 24.12 19.20 4.81
CA ALA A 131 24.80 19.38 3.52
C ALA A 131 24.34 18.37 2.47
N LEU A 132 23.44 17.44 2.83
CA LEU A 132 22.96 16.36 1.97
C LEU A 132 21.60 16.68 1.37
N SER A 133 21.36 16.23 0.12
CA SER A 133 20.02 16.19 -0.46
C SER A 133 19.11 15.20 0.32
N GLY A 134 17.79 15.34 0.21
CA GLY A 134 16.84 14.44 0.85
C GLY A 134 17.09 12.96 0.50
N GLY A 135 17.40 12.65 -0.77
CA GLY A 135 17.76 11.30 -1.20
C GLY A 135 19.08 10.79 -0.60
N GLN A 136 20.08 11.65 -0.44
CA GLN A 136 21.31 11.29 0.24
C GLN A 136 21.07 11.02 1.73
N GLN A 137 20.27 11.87 2.40
CA GLN A 137 19.88 11.65 3.79
C GLN A 137 19.17 10.31 3.98
N GLN A 138 18.26 9.96 3.09
CA GLN A 138 17.57 8.67 3.13
C GLN A 138 18.52 7.49 2.94
N ARG A 139 19.46 7.57 1.96
CA ARG A 139 20.47 6.53 1.76
C ARG A 139 21.35 6.34 2.99
N VAL A 140 21.73 7.44 3.66
CA VAL A 140 22.45 7.37 4.95
C VAL A 140 21.61 6.69 6.03
N ALA A 141 20.31 6.97 6.11
CA ALA A 141 19.41 6.32 7.06
C ALA A 141 19.31 4.81 6.82
N PHE A 142 19.19 4.37 5.56
CA PHE A 142 19.23 2.94 5.21
C PHE A 142 20.58 2.33 5.55
N ALA A 143 21.69 2.97 5.19
CA ALA A 143 23.04 2.51 5.51
C ALA A 143 23.20 2.29 7.03
N ARG A 144 22.74 3.24 7.86
CA ARG A 144 22.75 3.15 9.32
C ARG A 144 21.95 1.96 9.85
N ILE A 145 20.74 1.76 9.32
CA ILE A 145 19.85 0.67 9.78
C ILE A 145 20.43 -0.68 9.42
N LEU A 146 20.90 -0.83 8.18
CA LEU A 146 21.41 -2.12 7.67
C LEU A 146 22.82 -2.44 8.19
N ALA A 147 23.63 -1.45 8.52
CA ALA A 147 24.94 -1.67 9.14
C ALA A 147 24.82 -2.48 10.43
N ARG A 148 23.72 -2.38 11.18
CA ARG A 148 23.47 -3.12 12.41
C ARG A 148 23.02 -4.57 12.19
N GLY A 149 22.70 -4.98 10.96
CA GLY A 149 22.25 -6.35 10.67
C GLY A 149 20.81 -6.60 11.15
N ALA A 150 19.87 -5.73 10.76
CA ALA A 150 18.45 -5.95 11.06
C ALA A 150 17.90 -7.16 10.28
N ASP A 151 17.12 -8.01 10.95
CA ASP A 151 16.43 -9.16 10.35
C ASP A 151 15.23 -8.73 9.51
N VAL A 152 14.59 -7.61 9.88
CA VAL A 152 13.42 -7.05 9.18
C VAL A 152 13.48 -5.52 9.19
N LEU A 153 13.09 -4.90 8.09
CA LEU A 153 12.94 -3.45 7.98
C LEU A 153 11.48 -3.02 8.19
N LEU A 154 11.29 -2.00 8.99
CA LEU A 154 10.01 -1.32 9.22
C LEU A 154 10.10 0.10 8.66
N LEU A 155 9.35 0.36 7.59
CA LEU A 155 9.42 1.60 6.81
C LEU A 155 8.11 2.38 7.00
N ASP A 156 8.16 3.45 7.80
CA ASP A 156 6.98 4.25 8.14
C ASP A 156 6.88 5.47 7.21
N GLU A 157 6.04 5.37 6.19
CA GLU A 157 5.81 6.38 5.14
C GLU A 157 7.13 6.94 4.54
N PRO A 158 8.04 6.10 4.05
CA PRO A 158 9.40 6.50 3.71
C PRO A 158 9.49 7.52 2.57
N LEU A 159 8.45 7.67 1.75
CA LEU A 159 8.43 8.53 0.56
C LEU A 159 7.45 9.71 0.67
N SER A 160 6.74 9.86 1.80
CA SER A 160 5.63 10.82 1.93
C SER A 160 6.08 12.30 1.92
N ALA A 161 7.32 12.59 2.34
CA ALA A 161 7.84 13.95 2.47
C ALA A 161 8.61 14.44 1.23
N LEU A 162 8.56 13.68 0.12
CA LEU A 162 9.37 13.94 -1.07
C LEU A 162 8.53 14.55 -2.20
N ASP A 163 9.16 15.44 -2.98
CA ASP A 163 8.61 15.88 -4.26
C ASP A 163 8.57 14.73 -5.28
N THR A 164 7.72 14.85 -6.31
CA THR A 164 7.45 13.79 -7.28
C THR A 164 8.69 13.25 -7.98
N HIS A 165 9.66 14.12 -8.33
CA HIS A 165 10.85 13.70 -9.05
C HIS A 165 11.80 12.91 -8.13
N LEU A 166 12.04 13.43 -6.93
CA LEU A 166 12.88 12.78 -5.93
C LEU A 166 12.24 11.46 -5.44
N LYS A 167 10.91 11.44 -5.27
CA LYS A 167 10.15 10.24 -4.90
C LYS A 167 10.44 9.07 -5.83
N TRP A 168 10.42 9.28 -7.15
CA TRP A 168 10.71 8.23 -8.13
C TRP A 168 12.13 7.66 -8.01
N GLN A 169 13.13 8.52 -7.86
CA GLN A 169 14.53 8.10 -7.71
C GLN A 169 14.73 7.24 -6.45
N ILE A 170 14.14 7.68 -5.34
CA ILE A 170 14.27 7.01 -4.05
C ILE A 170 13.47 5.71 -4.02
N GLU A 171 12.28 5.69 -4.62
CA GLU A 171 11.48 4.47 -4.77
C GLU A 171 12.24 3.41 -5.55
N THR A 172 12.90 3.79 -6.66
CA THR A 172 13.72 2.89 -7.46
C THR A 172 14.88 2.34 -6.64
N ALA A 173 15.62 3.19 -5.94
CA ALA A 173 16.72 2.77 -5.07
C ALA A 173 16.24 1.85 -3.92
N LEU A 174 15.11 2.15 -3.31
CA LEU A 174 14.51 1.30 -2.26
C LEU A 174 14.17 -0.08 -2.80
N ARG A 175 13.53 -0.17 -3.96
CA ARG A 175 13.22 -1.44 -4.61
C ARG A 175 14.48 -2.27 -4.88
N GLU A 176 15.50 -1.66 -5.46
CA GLU A 176 16.79 -2.32 -5.73
C GLU A 176 17.42 -2.89 -4.45
N ILE A 177 17.37 -2.12 -3.35
CA ILE A 177 17.88 -2.56 -2.05
C ILE A 177 17.09 -3.75 -1.51
N LEU A 178 15.76 -3.65 -1.49
CA LEU A 178 14.89 -4.70 -0.93
C LEU A 178 14.96 -5.99 -1.76
N MET A 179 14.91 -5.89 -3.09
CA MET A 179 14.94 -7.05 -3.99
C MET A 179 16.34 -7.64 -4.14
N GLY A 180 17.37 -6.79 -4.25
CA GLY A 180 18.76 -7.24 -4.47
C GLY A 180 19.39 -7.96 -3.27
N GLN A 181 18.80 -7.88 -2.08
CA GLN A 181 19.38 -8.37 -0.85
C GLN A 181 18.49 -9.34 -0.07
N ASN A 182 17.31 -9.69 -0.61
CA ASN A 182 16.31 -10.53 0.06
C ASN A 182 16.02 -10.06 1.50
N ILE A 183 15.96 -8.74 1.71
CA ILE A 183 15.63 -8.17 3.00
C ILE A 183 14.12 -8.10 3.13
N ALA A 184 13.59 -8.77 4.13
CA ALA A 184 12.18 -8.67 4.43
C ALA A 184 11.84 -7.28 5.00
N ALA A 185 10.74 -6.71 4.56
CA ALA A 185 10.31 -5.39 4.99
C ALA A 185 8.80 -5.28 5.20
N ILE A 186 8.40 -4.40 6.11
CA ILE A 186 7.03 -3.94 6.20
C ILE A 186 7.02 -2.45 5.84
N LEU A 187 6.32 -2.12 4.77
CA LEU A 187 6.13 -0.76 4.26
C LEU A 187 4.77 -0.24 4.68
N VAL A 188 4.71 0.87 5.39
CA VAL A 188 3.47 1.60 5.65
C VAL A 188 3.33 2.73 4.66
N THR A 189 2.20 2.76 3.96
CA THR A 189 1.89 3.84 3.00
C THR A 189 0.38 4.06 2.87
N HIS A 190 -0.01 5.23 2.41
CA HIS A 190 -1.36 5.54 1.94
C HIS A 190 -1.44 5.64 0.40
N ASP A 191 -0.30 5.53 -0.27
CA ASP A 191 -0.17 5.58 -1.73
C ASP A 191 -0.23 4.14 -2.29
N ARG A 192 -1.31 3.83 -3.02
CA ARG A 192 -1.54 2.52 -3.63
C ARG A 192 -0.50 2.16 -4.68
N ASP A 193 -0.02 3.16 -5.43
CA ASP A 193 0.94 2.95 -6.51
C ASP A 193 2.32 2.62 -5.93
N GLU A 194 2.69 3.27 -4.82
CA GLU A 194 3.87 2.94 -4.03
C GLU A 194 3.80 1.50 -3.46
N ALA A 195 2.67 1.15 -2.81
CA ALA A 195 2.44 -0.20 -2.30
C ALA A 195 2.58 -1.25 -3.41
N PHE A 196 1.95 -1.02 -4.57
CA PHE A 196 1.98 -1.94 -5.70
C PHE A 196 3.37 -2.10 -6.31
N ARG A 197 4.16 -1.00 -6.43
CA ARG A 197 5.49 -1.07 -7.06
C ARG A 197 6.56 -1.67 -6.16
N ILE A 198 6.47 -1.46 -4.83
CA ILE A 198 7.52 -1.87 -3.88
C ILE A 198 7.25 -3.25 -3.28
N ALA A 199 6.01 -3.53 -2.86
CA ALA A 199 5.69 -4.74 -2.12
C ALA A 199 5.30 -5.92 -3.02
N GLN A 200 5.56 -7.14 -2.56
CA GLN A 200 5.05 -8.37 -3.15
C GLN A 200 3.66 -8.70 -2.61
N GLU A 201 3.43 -8.46 -1.32
CA GLU A 201 2.17 -8.68 -0.64
C GLU A 201 1.62 -7.38 -0.08
N ILE A 202 0.31 -7.24 -0.04
CA ILE A 202 -0.36 -6.06 0.53
C ILE A 202 -1.46 -6.53 1.47
N ALA A 203 -1.51 -5.91 2.66
CA ALA A 203 -2.64 -5.98 3.57
C ALA A 203 -3.29 -4.60 3.65
N THR A 204 -4.62 -4.56 3.53
CA THR A 204 -5.34 -3.29 3.71
C THR A 204 -5.65 -3.07 5.19
N VAL A 205 -5.62 -1.81 5.61
CA VAL A 205 -5.86 -1.42 6.99
C VAL A 205 -6.99 -0.39 7.03
N ASP A 206 -8.11 -0.79 7.60
CA ASP A 206 -9.25 0.10 7.81
C ASP A 206 -9.68 0.07 9.28
N ARG A 207 -9.74 1.23 9.93
CA ARG A 207 -10.16 1.42 11.34
C ARG A 207 -9.56 0.37 12.30
N GLY A 208 -8.26 0.10 12.15
CA GLY A 208 -7.51 -0.84 12.98
C GLY A 208 -7.68 -2.32 12.62
N GLN A 209 -8.47 -2.65 11.62
CA GLN A 209 -8.59 -4.02 11.14
C GLN A 209 -7.66 -4.23 9.95
N LEU A 210 -6.77 -5.22 10.04
CA LEU A 210 -5.93 -5.64 8.95
C LEU A 210 -6.57 -6.82 8.23
N THR A 211 -6.62 -6.74 6.88
CA THR A 211 -6.93 -7.93 6.08
C THR A 211 -5.72 -8.88 6.08
N PRO A 212 -5.92 -10.19 5.85
CA PRO A 212 -4.80 -11.06 5.55
C PRO A 212 -3.96 -10.51 4.39
N PRO A 213 -2.62 -10.64 4.43
CA PRO A 213 -1.77 -10.31 3.29
C PRO A 213 -2.17 -11.09 2.04
N MET A 214 -2.20 -10.42 0.91
CA MET A 214 -2.50 -10.99 -0.40
C MET A 214 -1.42 -10.59 -1.39
N ASP A 215 -1.18 -11.41 -2.42
CA ASP A 215 -0.39 -10.99 -3.58
C ASP A 215 -0.94 -9.68 -4.14
N ARG A 216 -0.04 -8.76 -4.50
CA ARG A 216 -0.43 -7.42 -4.97
C ARG A 216 -1.35 -7.47 -6.19
N HIS A 217 -1.10 -8.37 -7.15
CA HIS A 217 -1.92 -8.48 -8.36
C HIS A 217 -3.31 -9.04 -8.04
N GLU A 218 -3.36 -10.02 -7.12
CA GLU A 218 -4.63 -10.58 -6.65
C GLU A 218 -5.47 -9.54 -5.91
N LEU A 219 -4.88 -8.80 -4.96
CA LEU A 219 -5.59 -7.73 -4.25
C LEU A 219 -6.15 -6.66 -5.20
N PHE A 220 -5.37 -6.25 -6.22
CA PHE A 220 -5.83 -5.25 -7.17
C PHE A 220 -6.88 -5.79 -8.14
N ARG A 221 -6.90 -7.08 -8.43
CA ARG A 221 -7.92 -7.73 -9.26
C ARG A 221 -9.20 -8.03 -8.47
N SER A 222 -9.07 -8.56 -7.24
CA SER A 222 -10.19 -9.00 -6.41
C SER A 222 -9.98 -8.59 -4.95
N PRO A 223 -10.28 -7.34 -4.58
CA PRO A 223 -10.02 -6.79 -3.25
C PRO A 223 -10.89 -7.39 -2.13
N GLY A 224 -11.97 -8.09 -2.48
CA GLY A 224 -12.84 -8.82 -1.56
C GLY A 224 -13.74 -7.94 -0.67
N THR A 225 -13.35 -6.69 -0.37
CA THR A 225 -14.08 -5.76 0.50
C THR A 225 -14.22 -4.37 -0.13
N CYS A 226 -15.24 -3.61 0.26
CA CYS A 226 -15.42 -2.21 -0.16
C CYS A 226 -14.23 -1.33 0.25
N ALA A 227 -13.71 -1.53 1.46
CA ALA A 227 -12.54 -0.82 1.94
C ALA A 227 -11.31 -1.14 1.06
N GLY A 228 -11.06 -2.40 0.75
CA GLY A 228 -10.00 -2.85 -0.15
C GLY A 228 -10.16 -2.28 -1.56
N ALA A 229 -11.36 -2.31 -2.12
CA ALA A 229 -11.66 -1.74 -3.43
C ALA A 229 -11.36 -0.24 -3.47
N ARG A 230 -11.80 0.53 -2.47
CA ARG A 230 -11.53 1.98 -2.37
C ARG A 230 -10.03 2.27 -2.22
N LEU A 231 -9.35 1.55 -1.36
CA LEU A 231 -7.91 1.72 -1.12
C LEU A 231 -7.07 1.39 -2.37
N THR A 232 -7.48 0.38 -3.14
CA THR A 232 -6.85 0.05 -4.43
C THR A 232 -7.33 0.94 -5.58
N GLY A 233 -8.13 1.97 -5.30
CA GLY A 233 -8.50 3.06 -6.22
C GLY A 233 -9.77 2.84 -7.02
N CYS A 234 -10.60 1.85 -6.70
CA CYS A 234 -11.92 1.72 -7.30
C CYS A 234 -12.81 2.89 -6.87
N LYS A 235 -13.48 3.53 -7.84
CA LYS A 235 -14.38 4.68 -7.62
C LYS A 235 -15.84 4.31 -7.77
N ASN A 236 -16.15 3.24 -8.50
CA ASN A 236 -17.50 2.79 -8.76
C ASN A 236 -17.80 1.55 -7.92
N ILE A 237 -18.58 1.73 -6.90
CA ILE A 237 -19.08 0.68 -6.01
C ILE A 237 -20.56 0.91 -5.85
N SER A 238 -21.36 -0.13 -6.06
CA SER A 238 -22.81 -0.13 -5.87
C SER A 238 -23.19 -1.20 -4.86
N ALA A 239 -24.19 -0.93 -4.05
CA ALA A 239 -24.90 -1.99 -3.34
C ALA A 239 -25.44 -2.98 -4.36
N ALA A 240 -25.48 -4.25 -3.99
CA ALA A 240 -25.80 -5.33 -4.92
C ALA A 240 -26.81 -6.30 -4.32
N ARG A 241 -27.74 -6.74 -5.15
CA ARG A 241 -28.72 -7.73 -4.83
C ARG A 241 -28.60 -8.91 -5.78
N ARG A 242 -28.34 -10.09 -5.25
CA ARG A 242 -28.34 -11.33 -6.04
C ARG A 242 -29.71 -11.58 -6.64
N LEU A 243 -29.76 -11.89 -7.92
CA LEU A 243 -30.97 -12.33 -8.61
C LEU A 243 -30.98 -13.86 -8.82
N ASP A 244 -29.86 -14.40 -9.34
CA ASP A 244 -29.66 -15.84 -9.54
C ASP A 244 -28.18 -16.23 -9.42
N ALA A 245 -27.76 -17.33 -10.01
CA ALA A 245 -26.38 -17.82 -9.94
C ALA A 245 -25.39 -16.99 -10.77
N ALA A 246 -25.86 -16.30 -11.82
CA ALA A 246 -25.05 -15.59 -12.80
C ALA A 246 -25.38 -14.08 -12.89
N HIS A 247 -26.46 -13.63 -12.20
CA HIS A 247 -26.92 -12.25 -12.31
C HIS A 247 -27.02 -11.56 -10.96
N ILE A 248 -26.59 -10.31 -10.94
CA ILE A 248 -26.63 -9.43 -9.78
C ILE A 248 -27.17 -8.06 -10.21
N GLU A 249 -28.05 -7.49 -9.42
CA GLU A 249 -28.56 -6.13 -9.61
C GLU A 249 -27.63 -5.17 -8.86
N ALA A 250 -27.03 -4.25 -9.58
CA ALA A 250 -26.34 -3.09 -9.03
C ALA A 250 -27.37 -1.99 -8.72
N THR A 251 -27.88 -2.00 -7.48
CA THR A 251 -29.07 -1.22 -7.09
C THR A 251 -28.86 0.29 -7.18
N ASP A 252 -27.65 0.77 -6.89
CA ASP A 252 -27.33 2.19 -6.96
C ASP A 252 -27.20 2.70 -8.41
N TRP A 253 -26.92 1.80 -9.35
CA TRP A 253 -26.79 2.11 -10.78
C TRP A 253 -28.07 1.79 -11.58
N GLY A 254 -29.02 1.03 -11.00
CA GLY A 254 -30.27 0.64 -11.63
C GLY A 254 -30.11 -0.32 -12.79
N ILE A 255 -29.08 -1.20 -12.79
CA ILE A 255 -28.78 -2.15 -13.86
C ILE A 255 -28.57 -3.57 -13.32
N THR A 256 -28.87 -4.57 -14.15
CA THR A 256 -28.60 -5.97 -13.86
C THR A 256 -27.40 -6.43 -14.66
N LEU A 257 -26.43 -7.00 -13.99
CA LEU A 257 -25.14 -7.43 -14.55
C LEU A 257 -25.03 -8.96 -14.52
N ALA A 258 -24.61 -9.55 -15.63
CA ALA A 258 -24.12 -10.91 -15.68
C ALA A 258 -22.67 -10.93 -15.14
N VAL A 259 -22.36 -11.89 -14.29
CA VAL A 259 -21.05 -12.05 -13.64
C VAL A 259 -20.53 -13.47 -13.84
N THR A 260 -19.21 -13.59 -13.91
CA THR A 260 -18.53 -14.90 -14.06
C THR A 260 -18.26 -15.59 -12.73
N ASP A 261 -18.16 -14.82 -11.65
CA ASP A 261 -17.84 -15.31 -10.32
C ASP A 261 -19.09 -15.73 -9.53
N ASN A 262 -18.88 -16.56 -8.51
CA ASN A 262 -19.98 -16.99 -7.65
C ASN A 262 -20.51 -15.84 -6.79
N VAL A 263 -21.77 -15.46 -6.98
CA VAL A 263 -22.45 -14.34 -6.31
C VAL A 263 -22.95 -14.65 -4.89
N THR A 264 -22.61 -15.80 -4.29
CA THR A 264 -23.27 -16.31 -3.07
C THR A 264 -23.21 -15.35 -1.89
N ASP A 265 -22.08 -14.65 -1.70
CA ASP A 265 -21.83 -13.78 -0.55
C ASP A 265 -21.54 -12.32 -0.96
N ALA A 266 -21.97 -11.89 -2.16
CA ALA A 266 -21.73 -10.54 -2.63
C ALA A 266 -22.83 -9.59 -2.12
N HIS A 267 -22.42 -8.55 -1.42
CA HIS A 267 -23.28 -7.45 -0.96
C HIS A 267 -23.07 -6.17 -1.77
N HIS A 268 -21.93 -6.06 -2.43
CA HIS A 268 -21.62 -4.94 -3.33
C HIS A 268 -20.96 -5.46 -4.60
N ILE A 269 -21.09 -4.67 -5.68
CA ILE A 269 -20.40 -4.87 -6.94
C ILE A 269 -19.59 -3.62 -7.29
N ALA A 270 -18.43 -3.82 -7.85
CA ALA A 270 -17.55 -2.71 -8.20
C ALA A 270 -16.91 -2.89 -9.58
N ILE A 271 -16.54 -1.78 -10.21
CA ILE A 271 -15.76 -1.76 -11.45
C ILE A 271 -14.83 -0.54 -11.46
N ARG A 272 -13.61 -0.71 -11.97
CA ARG A 272 -12.67 0.40 -12.10
C ARG A 272 -13.07 1.33 -13.23
N ALA A 273 -12.83 2.63 -13.03
CA ALA A 273 -13.28 3.68 -13.95
C ALA A 273 -12.73 3.57 -15.38
N HIS A 274 -11.61 2.90 -15.59
CA HIS A 274 -10.98 2.75 -16.90
C HIS A 274 -11.30 1.43 -17.62
N TYR A 275 -12.15 0.57 -17.03
CA TYR A 275 -12.50 -0.73 -17.65
C TYR A 275 -13.80 -0.67 -18.48
N PHE A 276 -14.50 0.45 -18.49
CA PHE A 276 -15.67 0.61 -19.33
C PHE A 276 -15.30 0.70 -20.81
N VAL A 277 -16.10 0.04 -21.65
CA VAL A 277 -15.88 0.03 -23.09
C VAL A 277 -17.12 0.62 -23.79
N PRO A 278 -16.98 1.75 -24.52
CA PRO A 278 -18.05 2.25 -25.36
C PRO A 278 -18.25 1.31 -26.55
N VAL A 279 -19.50 0.98 -26.87
CA VAL A 279 -19.87 0.06 -27.95
C VAL A 279 -21.01 0.63 -28.79
N GLN A 280 -21.09 0.19 -30.06
CA GLN A 280 -22.16 0.64 -30.96
C GLN A 280 -23.38 -0.27 -30.90
N GLU A 281 -23.17 -1.56 -30.68
CA GLU A 281 -24.22 -2.58 -30.66
C GLU A 281 -24.56 -3.01 -29.23
N GLY A 282 -25.75 -3.58 -29.04
CA GLY A 282 -26.17 -4.17 -27.80
C GLY A 282 -25.50 -5.53 -27.56
N GLY A 283 -25.42 -5.95 -26.30
CA GLY A 283 -24.84 -7.24 -25.91
C GLY A 283 -25.05 -7.48 -24.41
N GLU A 284 -24.45 -8.54 -23.92
CA GLU A 284 -24.42 -8.82 -22.49
C GLU A 284 -23.70 -7.69 -21.73
N ASN A 285 -24.26 -7.24 -20.63
CA ASN A 285 -23.74 -6.12 -19.83
C ASN A 285 -23.56 -4.80 -20.59
N VAL A 286 -24.33 -4.57 -21.65
CA VAL A 286 -24.33 -3.33 -22.43
C VAL A 286 -25.56 -2.52 -22.11
N PHE A 287 -25.37 -1.29 -21.58
CA PHE A 287 -26.44 -0.42 -21.15
C PHE A 287 -26.35 0.96 -21.80
N PRO A 288 -27.50 1.59 -22.11
CA PRO A 288 -27.51 3.00 -22.47
C PRO A 288 -27.14 3.85 -21.24
N ALA A 289 -26.23 4.78 -21.44
CA ALA A 289 -25.76 5.72 -20.43
C ALA A 289 -25.91 7.15 -20.92
N GLN A 290 -26.41 8.04 -20.05
CA GLN A 290 -26.44 9.48 -20.31
C GLN A 290 -25.17 10.12 -19.72
N ILE A 291 -24.51 10.96 -20.48
CA ILE A 291 -23.41 11.79 -19.99
C ILE A 291 -24.03 12.94 -19.20
N VAL A 292 -23.67 13.04 -17.91
CA VAL A 292 -24.18 14.08 -17.00
C VAL A 292 -23.15 15.20 -16.82
N GLU A 293 -21.88 14.84 -16.77
CA GLU A 293 -20.78 15.78 -16.52
C GLU A 293 -19.50 15.27 -17.19
N MET A 294 -18.67 16.19 -17.67
CA MET A 294 -17.36 15.92 -18.22
C MET A 294 -16.33 16.78 -17.53
N ILE A 295 -15.27 16.17 -17.02
CA ILE A 295 -14.17 16.85 -16.33
C ILE A 295 -12.88 16.51 -17.06
N GLU A 296 -12.23 17.53 -17.61
CA GLU A 296 -10.93 17.37 -18.24
C GLU A 296 -9.82 17.21 -17.19
N SER A 297 -9.01 16.16 -17.32
CA SER A 297 -7.80 15.93 -16.54
C SER A 297 -6.57 16.12 -17.44
N THR A 298 -5.37 15.99 -16.88
CA THR A 298 -4.11 16.21 -17.63
C THR A 298 -4.01 15.28 -18.84
N PHE A 299 -4.31 14.01 -18.70
CA PHE A 299 -4.14 12.98 -19.75
C PHE A 299 -5.43 12.20 -20.04
N SER A 300 -6.50 12.41 -19.30
CA SER A 300 -7.75 11.68 -19.43
C SER A 300 -8.95 12.62 -19.36
N MET A 301 -10.09 12.11 -19.82
CA MET A 301 -11.41 12.68 -19.55
C MET A 301 -12.11 11.84 -18.47
N ILE A 302 -12.66 12.49 -17.48
CA ILE A 302 -13.51 11.89 -16.47
C ILE A 302 -14.95 12.19 -16.85
N VAL A 303 -15.71 11.15 -17.14
CA VAL A 303 -17.09 11.26 -17.60
C VAL A 303 -18.00 10.64 -16.55
N MET A 304 -18.95 11.45 -16.06
CA MET A 304 -19.95 10.97 -15.11
C MET A 304 -21.18 10.50 -15.88
N LEU A 305 -21.45 9.20 -15.75
CA LEU A 305 -22.52 8.50 -16.47
C LEU A 305 -23.69 8.21 -15.55
N ARG A 306 -24.92 8.33 -16.09
CA ARG A 306 -26.14 7.85 -15.46
C ARG A 306 -26.71 6.70 -16.28
N PHE A 307 -27.00 5.60 -15.61
CA PHE A 307 -27.66 4.44 -16.19
C PHE A 307 -29.10 4.37 -15.69
N ALA A 308 -30.05 4.10 -16.57
CA ALA A 308 -31.48 3.94 -16.25
C ALA A 308 -31.96 4.94 -15.17
N ASP A 309 -32.63 4.44 -14.13
CA ASP A 309 -33.12 5.21 -12.99
C ASP A 309 -32.14 5.19 -11.78
N GLY A 310 -30.87 4.86 -12.03
CA GLY A 310 -29.84 4.76 -10.99
C GLY A 310 -29.65 6.07 -10.21
N ALA A 311 -29.62 5.97 -8.88
CA ALA A 311 -29.47 7.09 -7.98
C ALA A 311 -28.05 7.67 -7.98
N HIS A 312 -27.04 6.84 -8.27
CA HIS A 312 -25.63 7.22 -8.25
C HIS A 312 -25.05 7.27 -9.65
N LEU A 313 -24.20 8.28 -9.87
CA LEU A 313 -23.43 8.39 -11.10
C LEU A 313 -22.25 7.42 -11.09
N VAL A 314 -21.93 6.91 -12.27
CA VAL A 314 -20.78 6.03 -12.51
C VAL A 314 -19.67 6.84 -13.18
N ARG A 315 -18.48 6.80 -12.61
CA ARG A 315 -17.29 7.47 -13.16
C ARG A 315 -16.65 6.59 -14.23
N TRP A 316 -16.57 7.07 -15.43
CA TRP A 316 -15.75 6.53 -16.50
C TRP A 316 -14.52 7.41 -16.70
N GLU A 317 -13.35 6.80 -16.84
CA GLU A 317 -12.09 7.50 -17.09
C GLU A 317 -11.46 6.93 -18.36
N VAL A 318 -11.31 7.78 -19.38
CA VAL A 318 -10.83 7.43 -20.72
C VAL A 318 -9.69 8.37 -21.09
N ASP A 319 -8.70 7.89 -21.81
CA ASP A 319 -7.62 8.74 -22.31
C ASP A 319 -8.13 9.76 -23.35
N LYS A 320 -7.48 10.91 -23.47
CA LYS A 320 -7.92 11.99 -24.37
C LYS A 320 -8.00 11.55 -25.82
N PRO A 321 -7.02 10.83 -26.40
CA PRO A 321 -7.13 10.37 -27.80
C PRO A 321 -8.34 9.47 -28.05
N ALA A 322 -8.62 8.52 -27.13
CA ALA A 322 -9.79 7.66 -27.26
C ALA A 322 -11.11 8.45 -27.10
N TRP A 323 -11.14 9.44 -26.20
CA TRP A 323 -12.28 10.32 -26.05
C TRP A 323 -12.58 11.16 -27.32
N GLU A 324 -11.54 11.78 -27.88
CA GLU A 324 -11.66 12.59 -29.10
C GLU A 324 -12.22 11.77 -30.28
N ALA A 325 -11.80 10.50 -30.40
CA ALA A 325 -12.28 9.59 -31.45
C ALA A 325 -13.78 9.26 -31.33
N LEU A 326 -14.39 9.41 -30.16
CA LEU A 326 -15.82 9.16 -29.98
C LEU A 326 -16.72 10.29 -30.51
N HIS A 327 -16.19 11.50 -30.73
CA HIS A 327 -16.93 12.67 -31.20
C HIS A 327 -18.23 12.95 -30.43
N VAL A 328 -18.20 12.85 -29.11
CA VAL A 328 -19.37 12.92 -28.22
C VAL A 328 -19.42 14.26 -27.51
N SER A 329 -20.62 14.82 -27.33
CA SER A 329 -20.89 16.06 -26.61
C SER A 329 -21.58 15.81 -25.27
N GLU A 330 -21.65 16.84 -24.40
CA GLU A 330 -22.49 16.83 -23.21
C GLU A 330 -23.94 16.47 -23.51
N ASN A 331 -24.57 15.73 -22.61
CA ASN A 331 -25.93 15.21 -22.74
C ASN A 331 -26.14 14.15 -23.86
N ALA A 332 -25.08 13.70 -24.50
CA ALA A 332 -25.19 12.57 -25.44
C ALA A 332 -25.48 11.26 -24.68
N SER A 333 -26.11 10.34 -25.40
CA SER A 333 -26.30 8.96 -24.91
C SER A 333 -25.27 8.05 -25.57
N LEU A 334 -24.60 7.25 -24.77
CA LEU A 334 -23.67 6.24 -25.21
C LEU A 334 -24.16 4.85 -24.79
N ARG A 335 -23.70 3.81 -25.48
CA ARG A 335 -23.81 2.44 -24.96
C ARG A 335 -22.49 2.04 -24.34
N ILE A 336 -22.53 1.62 -23.10
CA ILE A 336 -21.35 1.25 -22.32
C ILE A 336 -21.45 -0.20 -21.92
N CYS A 337 -20.39 -0.95 -22.22
CA CYS A 337 -20.20 -2.33 -21.80
C CYS A 337 -19.47 -2.36 -20.46
N PHE A 338 -19.97 -3.20 -19.56
CA PHE A 338 -19.32 -3.61 -18.31
C PHE A 338 -18.72 -5.01 -18.52
N PRO A 339 -17.44 -5.14 -18.88
CA PRO A 339 -16.85 -6.45 -19.11
C PRO A 339 -17.02 -7.37 -17.89
N PRO A 340 -17.55 -8.59 -18.01
CA PRO A 340 -17.83 -9.46 -16.87
C PRO A 340 -16.58 -9.78 -16.03
N ASP A 341 -15.42 -9.93 -16.66
CA ASP A 341 -14.12 -10.20 -16.04
C ASP A 341 -13.51 -8.98 -15.31
N ALA A 342 -14.06 -7.78 -15.57
CA ALA A 342 -13.67 -6.53 -14.87
C ALA A 342 -14.54 -6.22 -13.64
N LEU A 343 -15.61 -6.98 -13.44
CA LEU A 343 -16.50 -6.81 -12.29
C LEU A 343 -15.88 -7.45 -11.03
N MET A 344 -15.98 -6.75 -9.92
CA MET A 344 -15.47 -7.21 -8.63
C MET A 344 -16.65 -7.39 -7.66
N LEU A 345 -16.79 -8.59 -7.10
CA LEU A 345 -17.79 -8.88 -6.07
C LEU A 345 -17.19 -8.63 -4.69
N LEU A 346 -17.90 -7.88 -3.86
CA LEU A 346 -17.45 -7.47 -2.52
C LEU A 346 -18.41 -7.98 -1.46
N ARG A 347 -17.85 -8.43 -0.31
CA ARG A 347 -18.56 -9.21 0.72
C ARG A 347 -19.03 -8.42 1.94
N ASP A 348 -18.71 -7.12 2.02
CA ASP A 348 -19.03 -6.24 3.16
C ASP A 348 -19.99 -5.10 2.79
#